data_3e0d315da1daf3759e8478e61da549b8
#
_entry.id   3e0d315da1daf3759e8478e61da549b8
#
_cell.length_a   1.000
_cell.length_b   1.000
_cell.length_c   1.000
_cell.angle_alpha   90.00
_cell.angle_beta   90.00
_cell.angle_gamma   90.00
#
_symmetry.space_group_name_H-M   'P 1'
#
loop_
_entity.id
_entity.type
_entity.pdbx_description
1 polymer ?
#
loop_
_entity_poly.entity_id
_entity_poly.type
_entity_poly.pdbx_seq_one_letter_code
_entity_poly.pdbx_strand_id
1 'polypeptide(L)'
;MSLCLCSCILSLSAPSALNALHAQQQLLGRISFPNSGSPAAQAPFIRGVLLLHSFEYDDAIAAFREAQQVDPGFALAYWGEAMCYNQPLWYNENVDKARQALGRLAADAAARQAKAPTAREKGYLDAVERMFGNVRGASAGSSIRGGGPGLSDAKASRNRAYAERMAELSRQFPTDDEAAAFYALALLGARAETDRDTPVMQKAGAIALAVLKRNPQHPGAAHYALHAFDDGEHAAMGLEAARTYARIAPASSHARHMPSHVFLPLGMWDDAAASDESSFAVSVDRVKRLGLSMAQADFHSLGWLQYEYLQQGRFAKAREAMRTVENALAAGDSVRHQTPMHHVESEIGRGYGPISLKGELASMHARLVLEGGRWDEMKGRSSFDNIDELFALCIASVKLGDEARAEAVFDQLQQARVAAPDPDNKRLASIMSGELAGLIQLARGQKTEAMQTLTGAARAESQLPRPIARPYPVKPAVEVYAEALLLSGNAGEAVRQFQASLARTPRRAASLIGLARAAQAAGQREVAVKAAREFIEMWHAADADRAELKDARVIAR
;
A
#
# COMPACT_ATOMS: atom_id res chain seq x y z
N MET A 1 -32.31 46.31 -45.62
CA MET A 1 -32.07 45.97 -44.24
C MET A 1 -30.97 44.87 -44.22
N SER A 2 -29.71 45.35 -44.05
CA SER A 2 -28.55 44.44 -43.97
C SER A 2 -28.24 44.13 -42.48
N LEU A 3 -28.33 42.87 -42.08
CA LEU A 3 -27.87 42.41 -40.76
C LEU A 3 -26.36 42.16 -40.82
N CYS A 4 -25.59 42.98 -40.10
CA CYS A 4 -24.18 42.67 -39.77
C CYS A 4 -24.14 41.66 -38.63
N LEU A 5 -23.68 40.41 -38.91
CA LEU A 5 -23.26 39.47 -37.89
C LEU A 5 -21.84 39.87 -37.42
N CYS A 6 -21.74 40.39 -36.20
CA CYS A 6 -20.46 40.52 -35.49
C CYS A 6 -20.07 39.17 -34.93
N SER A 7 -19.09 38.48 -35.54
CA SER A 7 -18.43 37.32 -34.99
C SER A 7 -17.43 37.75 -33.92
N CYS A 8 -17.80 37.61 -32.66
CA CYS A 8 -16.83 37.69 -31.56
C CYS A 8 -15.95 36.44 -31.57
N ILE A 9 -14.75 36.55 -32.09
CA ILE A 9 -13.69 35.55 -31.93
C ILE A 9 -13.16 35.71 -30.50
N LEU A 10 -13.57 34.84 -29.59
CA LEU A 10 -12.93 34.66 -28.29
C LEU A 10 -11.54 34.05 -28.54
N SER A 11 -10.50 34.86 -28.54
CA SER A 11 -9.12 34.42 -28.50
C SER A 11 -8.84 33.81 -27.09
N LEU A 12 -8.87 32.51 -26.99
CA LEU A 12 -8.34 31.78 -25.84
C LEU A 12 -6.81 31.98 -25.84
N SER A 13 -6.34 32.98 -25.11
CA SER A 13 -4.90 33.14 -24.85
C SER A 13 -4.41 31.97 -24.02
N ALA A 14 -3.37 31.28 -24.49
CA ALA A 14 -2.69 30.23 -23.70
C ALA A 14 -2.26 30.82 -22.34
N PRO A 15 -2.44 30.08 -21.22
CA PRO A 15 -2.02 30.55 -19.91
C PRO A 15 -0.50 30.81 -19.91
N SER A 16 -0.07 31.88 -19.23
CA SER A 16 1.35 32.17 -19.10
C SER A 16 2.04 31.02 -18.38
N ALA A 17 3.35 30.80 -18.64
CA ALA A 17 4.15 29.75 -17.98
C ALA A 17 4.04 29.83 -16.44
N LEU A 18 3.89 31.04 -15.90
CA LEU A 18 3.70 31.25 -14.45
C LEU A 18 2.33 30.74 -13.97
N ASN A 19 1.26 30.92 -14.74
CA ASN A 19 -0.07 30.41 -14.42
C ASN A 19 -0.12 28.90 -14.52
N ALA A 20 0.59 28.29 -15.49
CA ALA A 20 0.71 26.84 -15.61
C ALA A 20 1.46 26.23 -14.41
N LEU A 21 2.55 26.86 -13.96
CA LEU A 21 3.29 26.43 -12.77
C LEU A 21 2.43 26.51 -11.50
N HIS A 22 1.70 27.60 -11.32
CA HIS A 22 0.77 27.75 -10.18
C HIS A 22 -0.34 26.69 -10.19
N ALA A 23 -0.92 26.41 -11.37
CA ALA A 23 -1.94 25.37 -11.50
C ALA A 23 -1.38 23.98 -11.18
N GLN A 24 -0.15 23.66 -11.60
CA GLN A 24 0.52 22.40 -11.25
C GLN A 24 0.82 22.29 -9.76
N GLN A 25 1.29 23.37 -9.14
CA GLN A 25 1.53 23.42 -7.70
C GLN A 25 0.25 23.25 -6.87
N GLN A 26 -0.89 23.66 -7.39
CA GLN A 26 -2.20 23.41 -6.74
C GLN A 26 -2.61 21.94 -6.78
N LEU A 27 -2.16 21.18 -7.77
CA LEU A 27 -2.57 19.79 -8.01
C LEU A 27 -1.57 18.76 -7.47
N LEU A 28 -0.29 19.13 -7.29
CA LEU A 28 0.80 18.23 -6.88
C LEU A 28 1.50 18.65 -5.58
N GLY A 29 1.06 19.75 -4.98
CA GLY A 29 1.72 20.35 -3.81
C GLY A 29 2.66 21.50 -4.17
N ARG A 30 3.35 22.03 -3.16
CA ARG A 30 4.22 23.20 -3.32
C ARG A 30 5.57 22.97 -2.65
N ILE A 31 6.63 23.22 -3.42
CA ILE A 31 8.01 23.12 -2.98
C ILE A 31 8.82 24.37 -3.37
N SER A 32 9.95 24.54 -2.70
CA SER A 32 10.98 25.50 -3.08
C SER A 32 12.26 24.74 -3.37
N PHE A 33 12.69 24.70 -4.62
CA PHE A 33 13.90 24.00 -5.04
C PHE A 33 14.84 24.99 -5.78
N PRO A 34 15.63 25.80 -5.06
CA PRO A 34 16.58 26.72 -5.69
C PRO A 34 17.58 25.96 -6.59
N ASN A 35 17.74 26.41 -7.81
CA ASN A 35 18.57 25.74 -8.82
C ASN A 35 19.03 26.72 -9.91
N SER A 36 19.97 26.30 -10.76
CA SER A 36 20.57 27.10 -11.81
C SER A 36 19.96 26.93 -13.19
N GLY A 37 18.88 26.15 -13.30
CA GLY A 37 18.19 25.96 -14.60
C GLY A 37 17.61 27.25 -15.14
N SER A 38 17.54 27.38 -16.45
CA SER A 38 16.97 28.53 -17.14
C SER A 38 15.50 28.76 -16.73
N PRO A 39 14.97 29.99 -16.80
CA PRO A 39 13.58 30.28 -16.47
C PRO A 39 12.56 29.37 -17.18
N ALA A 40 12.84 28.98 -18.42
CA ALA A 40 11.97 28.09 -19.21
C ALA A 40 11.99 26.63 -18.69
N ALA A 41 13.09 26.18 -18.07
CA ALA A 41 13.23 24.83 -17.51
C ALA A 41 12.61 24.70 -16.11
N GLN A 42 12.25 25.80 -15.42
CA GLN A 42 11.76 25.74 -14.04
C GLN A 42 10.43 25.00 -13.90
N ALA A 43 9.45 25.27 -14.75
CA ALA A 43 8.14 24.64 -14.66
C ALA A 43 8.21 23.11 -14.85
N PRO A 44 8.82 22.56 -15.90
CA PRO A 44 8.96 21.11 -16.05
C PRO A 44 9.83 20.50 -14.96
N PHE A 45 10.90 21.15 -14.50
CA PHE A 45 11.74 20.64 -13.42
C PHE A 45 10.98 20.52 -12.10
N ILE A 46 10.31 21.57 -11.65
CA ILE A 46 9.52 21.58 -10.41
C ILE A 46 8.39 20.56 -10.50
N ARG A 47 7.72 20.43 -11.65
CA ARG A 47 6.74 19.35 -11.87
C ARG A 47 7.36 17.97 -11.70
N GLY A 48 8.55 17.75 -12.27
CA GLY A 48 9.27 16.49 -12.11
C GLY A 48 9.57 16.16 -10.66
N VAL A 49 10.02 17.12 -9.85
CA VAL A 49 10.30 16.93 -8.42
C VAL A 49 9.01 16.64 -7.64
N LEU A 50 7.92 17.35 -7.90
CA LEU A 50 6.62 17.12 -7.25
C LEU A 50 6.08 15.72 -7.55
N LEU A 51 6.19 15.26 -8.80
CA LEU A 51 5.81 13.90 -9.22
C LEU A 51 6.73 12.85 -8.59
N LEU A 52 8.05 13.11 -8.52
CA LEU A 52 9.01 12.23 -7.86
C LEU A 52 8.70 12.08 -6.36
N HIS A 53 8.30 13.15 -5.66
CA HIS A 53 7.85 13.09 -4.27
C HIS A 53 6.60 12.24 -4.08
N SER A 54 5.74 12.15 -5.08
CA SER A 54 4.53 11.32 -5.05
C SER A 54 4.71 9.95 -5.74
N PHE A 55 5.96 9.58 -6.07
CA PHE A 55 6.34 8.32 -6.72
C PHE A 55 5.67 8.07 -8.09
N GLU A 56 5.21 9.13 -8.74
CA GLU A 56 4.71 9.11 -10.12
C GLU A 56 5.89 9.09 -11.10
N TYR A 57 6.70 8.03 -11.04
CA TYR A 57 8.03 7.97 -11.66
C TYR A 57 8.05 8.18 -13.18
N ASP A 58 7.10 7.58 -13.92
CA ASP A 58 7.06 7.71 -15.39
C ASP A 58 6.74 9.14 -15.82
N ASP A 59 5.78 9.77 -15.15
CA ASP A 59 5.40 11.16 -15.40
C ASP A 59 6.51 12.13 -14.95
N ALA A 60 7.23 11.79 -13.85
CA ALA A 60 8.40 12.55 -13.40
C ALA A 60 9.55 12.48 -14.42
N ILE A 61 9.86 11.29 -14.97
CA ILE A 61 10.85 11.11 -16.04
C ILE A 61 10.50 11.98 -17.24
N ALA A 62 9.24 11.99 -17.67
CA ALA A 62 8.81 12.81 -18.80
C ALA A 62 9.03 14.30 -18.51
N ALA A 63 8.70 14.77 -17.31
CA ALA A 63 8.87 16.15 -16.89
C ALA A 63 10.36 16.56 -16.80
N PHE A 64 11.23 15.70 -16.24
CA PHE A 64 12.67 15.97 -16.20
C PHE A 64 13.30 15.99 -17.60
N ARG A 65 12.86 15.13 -18.51
CA ARG A 65 13.32 15.14 -19.91
C ARG A 65 12.89 16.39 -20.66
N GLU A 66 11.69 16.90 -20.40
CA GLU A 66 11.26 18.19 -20.92
C GLU A 66 12.18 19.32 -20.42
N ALA A 67 12.54 19.34 -19.13
CA ALA A 67 13.51 20.28 -18.59
C ALA A 67 14.90 20.17 -19.25
N GLN A 68 15.37 18.94 -19.52
CA GLN A 68 16.63 18.67 -20.23
C GLN A 68 16.60 19.17 -21.69
N GLN A 69 15.46 19.03 -22.38
CA GLN A 69 15.30 19.52 -23.76
C GLN A 69 15.37 21.05 -23.84
N VAL A 70 14.76 21.71 -22.85
CA VAL A 70 14.72 23.17 -22.76
C VAL A 70 16.07 23.74 -22.33
N ASP A 71 16.76 23.05 -21.42
CA ASP A 71 18.07 23.46 -20.89
C ASP A 71 19.01 22.23 -20.79
N PRO A 72 19.72 21.90 -21.86
CA PRO A 72 20.60 20.72 -21.89
C PRO A 72 21.79 20.77 -20.91
N GLY A 73 22.10 21.97 -20.36
CA GLY A 73 23.13 22.17 -19.35
C GLY A 73 22.65 22.04 -17.91
N PHE A 74 21.34 21.94 -17.70
CA PHE A 74 20.74 21.93 -16.36
C PHE A 74 20.96 20.60 -15.62
N ALA A 75 21.99 20.55 -14.82
CA ALA A 75 22.47 19.32 -14.16
C ALA A 75 21.42 18.62 -13.30
N LEU A 76 20.59 19.37 -12.56
CA LEU A 76 19.58 18.78 -11.68
C LEU A 76 18.41 18.12 -12.42
N ALA A 77 18.17 18.47 -13.70
CA ALA A 77 17.17 17.77 -14.50
C ALA A 77 17.59 16.32 -14.80
N TYR A 78 18.89 16.06 -14.97
CA TYR A 78 19.45 14.72 -15.12
C TYR A 78 19.53 13.96 -13.79
N TRP A 79 19.85 14.66 -12.70
CA TRP A 79 19.74 14.11 -11.35
C TRP A 79 18.33 13.61 -11.08
N GLY A 80 17.31 14.42 -11.36
CA GLY A 80 15.92 14.07 -11.11
C GLY A 80 15.45 12.86 -11.91
N GLU A 81 15.82 12.78 -13.21
CA GLU A 81 15.53 11.60 -14.02
C GLU A 81 16.24 10.35 -13.46
N ALA A 82 17.53 10.46 -13.08
CA ALA A 82 18.27 9.33 -12.51
C ALA A 82 17.62 8.84 -11.20
N MET A 83 17.14 9.74 -10.35
CA MET A 83 16.44 9.39 -9.11
C MET A 83 15.15 8.58 -9.35
N CYS A 84 14.45 8.82 -10.45
CA CYS A 84 13.24 8.06 -10.80
C CYS A 84 13.51 6.56 -11.06
N TYR A 85 14.75 6.19 -11.34
CA TYR A 85 15.15 4.79 -11.54
C TYR A 85 15.58 4.08 -10.24
N ASN A 86 15.48 4.75 -9.08
CA ASN A 86 15.57 4.12 -7.77
C ASN A 86 14.22 4.25 -7.06
N GLN A 87 13.57 3.13 -6.86
CA GLN A 87 12.32 3.04 -6.13
C GLN A 87 12.61 2.46 -4.74
N PRO A 88 13.03 3.29 -3.77
CA PRO A 88 13.72 2.83 -2.57
C PRO A 88 12.84 1.96 -1.66
N LEU A 89 11.54 2.22 -1.62
CA LEU A 89 10.61 1.51 -0.73
C LEU A 89 10.08 0.21 -1.35
N TRP A 90 10.21 0.06 -2.67
CA TRP A 90 9.88 -1.18 -3.38
C TRP A 90 11.10 -2.01 -3.76
N TYR A 91 12.27 -1.60 -3.29
CA TYR A 91 13.55 -2.27 -3.55
C TYR A 91 13.83 -2.52 -5.04
N ASN A 92 13.16 -1.75 -5.91
CA ASN A 92 13.31 -1.82 -7.35
C ASN A 92 14.30 -0.74 -7.82
N GLU A 93 15.17 -1.09 -8.77
CA GLU A 93 16.10 -0.14 -9.35
C GLU A 93 16.44 -0.51 -10.81
N ASN A 94 16.83 0.50 -11.60
CA ASN A 94 17.39 0.32 -12.91
C ASN A 94 18.68 1.15 -13.04
N VAL A 95 19.77 0.57 -12.58
CA VAL A 95 21.10 1.23 -12.56
C VAL A 95 21.55 1.67 -13.95
N ASP A 96 21.29 0.85 -14.98
CA ASP A 96 21.70 1.16 -16.35
C ASP A 96 20.96 2.38 -16.90
N LYS A 97 19.65 2.48 -16.70
CA LYS A 97 18.86 3.66 -17.10
C LYS A 97 19.26 4.91 -16.33
N ALA A 98 19.54 4.80 -15.02
CA ALA A 98 20.04 5.91 -14.22
C ALA A 98 21.39 6.43 -14.74
N ARG A 99 22.33 5.51 -15.03
CA ARG A 99 23.64 5.85 -15.62
C ARG A 99 23.50 6.46 -17.01
N GLN A 100 22.61 5.93 -17.85
CA GLN A 100 22.31 6.52 -19.16
C GLN A 100 21.78 7.94 -19.04
N ALA A 101 20.89 8.21 -18.07
CA ALA A 101 20.41 9.55 -17.80
C ALA A 101 21.56 10.49 -17.43
N LEU A 102 22.38 10.13 -16.46
CA LEU A 102 23.56 10.90 -16.06
C LEU A 102 24.59 11.06 -17.19
N GLY A 103 24.80 10.02 -18.00
CA GLY A 103 25.72 10.01 -19.14
C GLY A 103 25.33 11.00 -20.25
N ARG A 104 24.07 11.35 -20.39
CA ARG A 104 23.64 12.40 -21.33
C ARG A 104 24.05 13.81 -20.90
N LEU A 105 24.22 14.05 -19.60
CA LEU A 105 24.74 15.32 -19.09
C LEU A 105 26.23 15.50 -19.41
N ALA A 106 27.05 14.49 -19.05
CA ALA A 106 28.46 14.41 -19.38
C ALA A 106 29.01 13.00 -19.12
N ALA A 107 30.14 12.67 -19.76
CA ALA A 107 30.69 11.32 -19.78
C ALA A 107 31.09 10.77 -18.41
N ASP A 108 31.62 11.61 -17.54
CA ASP A 108 32.12 11.21 -16.21
C ASP A 108 31.63 12.12 -15.10
N ALA A 109 31.79 11.68 -13.87
CA ALA A 109 31.30 12.38 -12.67
C ALA A 109 31.93 13.78 -12.50
N ALA A 110 33.22 13.95 -12.83
CA ALA A 110 33.89 15.26 -12.68
C ALA A 110 33.33 16.28 -13.70
N ALA A 111 33.13 15.84 -14.94
CA ALA A 111 32.50 16.67 -15.98
C ALA A 111 31.03 17.02 -15.64
N ARG A 112 30.29 16.10 -15.03
CA ARG A 112 28.93 16.38 -14.54
C ARG A 112 28.93 17.37 -13.39
N GLN A 113 29.84 17.21 -12.42
CA GLN A 113 30.02 18.14 -11.30
C GLN A 113 30.39 19.57 -11.76
N ALA A 114 31.18 19.69 -12.85
CA ALA A 114 31.54 20.98 -13.41
C ALA A 114 30.35 21.74 -14.01
N LYS A 115 29.26 21.05 -14.37
CA LYS A 115 28.03 21.66 -14.88
C LYS A 115 27.11 22.18 -13.77
N ALA A 116 27.32 21.80 -12.51
CA ALA A 116 26.58 22.32 -11.37
C ALA A 116 27.28 23.54 -10.79
N PRO A 117 26.70 24.76 -10.87
CA PRO A 117 27.43 25.97 -10.47
C PRO A 117 27.45 26.19 -8.96
N THR A 118 26.49 25.63 -8.22
CA THR A 118 26.38 25.87 -6.77
C THR A 118 26.85 24.67 -5.96
N ALA A 119 27.33 24.90 -4.73
CA ALA A 119 27.70 23.84 -3.78
C ALA A 119 26.52 22.92 -3.47
N ARG A 120 25.29 23.48 -3.44
CA ARG A 120 24.06 22.73 -3.21
C ARG A 120 23.80 21.72 -4.34
N GLU A 121 23.82 22.18 -5.59
CA GLU A 121 23.61 21.33 -6.76
C GLU A 121 24.68 20.24 -6.89
N LYS A 122 25.93 20.60 -6.62
CA LYS A 122 27.06 19.63 -6.52
C LYS A 122 26.78 18.55 -5.48
N GLY A 123 26.17 18.94 -4.36
CA GLY A 123 25.80 18.00 -3.29
C GLY A 123 24.78 16.96 -3.75
N TYR A 124 23.74 17.36 -4.48
CA TYR A 124 22.74 16.45 -5.04
C TYR A 124 23.35 15.54 -6.10
N LEU A 125 24.21 16.06 -6.98
CA LEU A 125 24.92 15.23 -7.96
C LEU A 125 25.86 14.23 -7.29
N ASP A 126 26.63 14.64 -6.27
CA ASP A 126 27.51 13.73 -5.55
C ASP A 126 26.72 12.60 -4.87
N ALA A 127 25.55 12.91 -4.31
CA ALA A 127 24.69 11.90 -3.72
C ALA A 127 24.23 10.85 -4.77
N VAL A 128 23.74 11.28 -5.91
CA VAL A 128 23.28 10.34 -6.96
C VAL A 128 24.45 9.57 -7.61
N GLU A 129 25.65 10.16 -7.67
CA GLU A 129 26.87 9.46 -8.12
C GLU A 129 27.27 8.35 -7.16
N ARG A 130 27.13 8.54 -5.83
CA ARG A 130 27.35 7.47 -4.84
C ARG A 130 26.36 6.32 -5.01
N MET A 131 25.13 6.62 -5.46
CA MET A 131 24.11 5.61 -5.70
C MET A 131 24.32 4.86 -7.03
N PHE A 132 24.65 5.57 -8.13
CA PHE A 132 24.68 5.01 -9.47
C PHE A 132 26.02 5.12 -10.18
N GLY A 133 27.00 5.82 -9.62
CA GLY A 133 28.32 6.00 -10.23
C GLY A 133 29.06 4.67 -10.46
N ASN A 134 30.15 4.72 -11.21
CA ASN A 134 30.99 3.56 -11.48
C ASN A 134 31.72 3.09 -10.22
N VAL A 135 31.05 2.30 -9.39
CA VAL A 135 31.72 1.50 -8.37
C VAL A 135 32.40 0.36 -9.12
N ARG A 136 33.74 0.35 -9.14
CA ARG A 136 34.53 -0.76 -9.71
C ARG A 136 34.07 -2.06 -9.05
N GLY A 137 33.50 -2.99 -9.82
CA GLY A 137 33.05 -4.29 -9.36
C GLY A 137 31.53 -4.54 -9.39
N ALA A 138 30.70 -3.56 -9.72
CA ALA A 138 29.28 -3.83 -9.96
C ALA A 138 29.12 -4.38 -11.38
N SER A 139 28.77 -5.67 -11.49
CA SER A 139 28.48 -6.32 -12.77
C SER A 139 27.35 -5.59 -13.51
N ALA A 140 27.62 -5.16 -14.74
CA ALA A 140 26.57 -4.77 -15.68
C ALA A 140 25.62 -5.96 -15.83
N GLY A 141 24.33 -5.76 -15.55
CA GLY A 141 23.32 -6.77 -15.81
C GLY A 141 22.30 -7.06 -14.71
N SER A 142 22.20 -6.25 -13.65
CA SER A 142 21.17 -6.46 -12.65
C SER A 142 20.03 -5.47 -12.80
N SER A 143 19.17 -5.71 -13.79
CA SER A 143 17.78 -5.28 -13.67
C SER A 143 17.08 -6.33 -12.80
N ILE A 144 17.07 -6.15 -11.47
CA ILE A 144 16.29 -6.98 -10.57
C ILE A 144 14.83 -6.61 -10.78
N ARG A 145 14.21 -7.29 -11.75
CA ARG A 145 12.76 -7.40 -11.81
C ARG A 145 12.37 -8.56 -10.90
N GLY A 146 11.70 -8.24 -9.83
CA GLY A 146 10.95 -9.22 -9.05
C GLY A 146 11.81 -10.13 -8.18
N GLY A 147 11.82 -9.82 -6.93
CA GLY A 147 11.79 -10.68 -5.78
C GLY A 147 12.70 -11.89 -5.75
N GLY A 148 13.76 -11.74 -5.05
CA GLY A 148 14.34 -12.76 -4.21
C GLY A 148 14.63 -12.11 -2.86
N PRO A 149 14.70 -12.86 -1.77
CA PRO A 149 14.91 -12.30 -0.45
C PRO A 149 16.28 -11.61 -0.37
N GLY A 150 16.24 -10.32 -0.06
CA GLY A 150 17.40 -9.53 0.31
C GLY A 150 17.92 -8.58 -0.78
N LEU A 151 18.11 -7.32 -0.37
CA LEU A 151 18.98 -6.39 -1.10
C LEU A 151 20.32 -7.08 -1.35
N SER A 152 20.82 -7.08 -2.59
CA SER A 152 22.22 -7.46 -2.78
C SER A 152 23.07 -6.52 -1.91
N ASP A 153 24.13 -7.04 -1.27
CA ASP A 153 25.04 -6.24 -0.44
C ASP A 153 25.51 -4.97 -1.16
N ALA A 154 25.65 -5.04 -2.47
CA ALA A 154 26.00 -3.92 -3.32
C ALA A 154 24.92 -2.82 -3.34
N LYS A 155 23.62 -3.17 -3.44
CA LYS A 155 22.51 -2.19 -3.41
C LYS A 155 22.39 -1.57 -2.02
N ALA A 156 22.43 -2.38 -0.97
CA ALA A 156 22.39 -1.90 0.40
C ALA A 156 23.54 -0.93 0.69
N SER A 157 24.75 -1.22 0.21
CA SER A 157 25.91 -0.34 0.36
C SER A 157 25.70 0.99 -0.38
N ARG A 158 25.17 0.98 -1.61
CA ARG A 158 24.90 2.20 -2.38
C ARG A 158 23.82 3.05 -1.74
N ASN A 159 22.74 2.45 -1.26
CA ASN A 159 21.67 3.17 -0.56
C ASN A 159 22.18 3.82 0.73
N ARG A 160 23.04 3.14 1.50
CA ARG A 160 23.69 3.73 2.69
C ARG A 160 24.58 4.91 2.32
N ALA A 161 25.44 4.77 1.30
CA ALA A 161 26.32 5.84 0.85
C ALA A 161 25.53 7.09 0.36
N TYR A 162 24.38 6.86 -0.29
CA TYR A 162 23.44 7.91 -0.66
C TYR A 162 22.85 8.59 0.60
N ALA A 163 22.36 7.81 1.56
CA ALA A 163 21.77 8.34 2.80
C ALA A 163 22.79 9.13 3.63
N GLU A 164 24.03 8.68 3.72
CA GLU A 164 25.12 9.39 4.37
C GLU A 164 25.37 10.76 3.71
N ARG A 165 25.40 10.77 2.37
CA ARG A 165 25.61 12.04 1.64
C ARG A 165 24.43 12.99 1.78
N MET A 166 23.20 12.49 1.75
CA MET A 166 22.00 13.30 1.99
C MET A 166 21.97 13.85 3.42
N ALA A 167 22.45 13.08 4.41
CA ALA A 167 22.62 13.56 5.78
C ALA A 167 23.62 14.73 5.88
N GLU A 168 24.76 14.65 5.15
CA GLU A 168 25.74 15.74 5.06
C GLU A 168 25.11 16.97 4.41
N LEU A 169 24.42 16.80 3.29
CA LEU A 169 23.77 17.88 2.55
C LEU A 169 22.72 18.60 3.40
N SER A 170 21.86 17.84 4.09
CA SER A 170 20.84 18.40 4.99
C SER A 170 21.47 19.17 6.17
N ARG A 171 22.63 18.75 6.70
CA ARG A 171 23.35 19.51 7.72
C ARG A 171 24.02 20.78 7.14
N GLN A 172 24.53 20.71 5.92
CA GLN A 172 25.18 21.83 5.25
C GLN A 172 24.16 22.93 4.88
N PHE A 173 22.93 22.52 4.55
CA PHE A 173 21.84 23.42 4.18
C PHE A 173 20.60 23.19 5.08
N PRO A 174 20.64 23.63 6.36
CA PRO A 174 19.62 23.27 7.36
C PRO A 174 18.22 23.86 7.09
N THR A 175 18.12 24.85 6.21
CA THR A 175 16.85 25.46 5.77
C THR A 175 16.35 24.88 4.43
N ASP A 176 17.08 23.91 3.84
CA ASP A 176 16.69 23.25 2.60
C ASP A 176 15.71 22.10 2.91
N ASP A 177 14.42 22.36 2.73
CA ASP A 177 13.37 21.37 2.97
C ASP A 177 13.50 20.15 2.04
N GLU A 178 14.00 20.35 0.82
CA GLU A 178 14.21 19.26 -0.15
C GLU A 178 15.35 18.33 0.30
N ALA A 179 16.48 18.91 0.77
CA ALA A 179 17.59 18.10 1.28
C ALA A 179 17.15 17.28 2.51
N ALA A 180 16.33 17.86 3.38
CA ALA A 180 15.78 17.17 4.55
C ALA A 180 14.78 16.07 4.12
N ALA A 181 13.86 16.36 3.19
CA ALA A 181 12.87 15.39 2.71
C ALA A 181 13.54 14.20 2.00
N PHE A 182 14.49 14.46 1.08
CA PHE A 182 15.22 13.37 0.42
C PHE A 182 16.14 12.60 1.38
N TYR A 183 16.62 13.23 2.46
CA TYR A 183 17.33 12.52 3.53
C TYR A 183 16.39 11.57 4.29
N ALA A 184 15.17 12.01 4.61
CA ALA A 184 14.18 11.15 5.24
C ALA A 184 13.87 9.92 4.36
N LEU A 185 13.63 10.13 3.05
CA LEU A 185 13.42 9.04 2.10
C LEU A 185 14.65 8.12 1.99
N ALA A 186 15.86 8.68 1.99
CA ALA A 186 17.09 7.91 1.92
C ALA A 186 17.27 6.99 3.14
N LEU A 187 16.91 7.45 4.34
CA LEU A 187 16.89 6.62 5.55
C LEU A 187 15.93 5.43 5.40
N LEU A 188 14.72 5.67 4.89
CA LEU A 188 13.74 4.62 4.66
C LEU A 188 14.23 3.59 3.62
N GLY A 189 14.87 4.05 2.55
CA GLY A 189 15.37 3.18 1.48
C GLY A 189 16.71 2.48 1.78
N ALA A 190 17.43 2.90 2.82
CA ALA A 190 18.70 2.28 3.22
C ALA A 190 18.53 1.07 4.15
N ARG A 191 17.32 0.82 4.64
CA ARG A 191 16.99 -0.33 5.49
C ARG A 191 17.07 -1.63 4.69
N ALA A 192 17.32 -2.74 5.37
CA ALA A 192 17.04 -4.05 4.82
C ALA A 192 15.51 -4.22 4.71
N GLU A 193 15.08 -4.94 3.70
CA GLU A 193 13.67 -5.19 3.40
C GLU A 193 12.90 -5.85 4.58
N THR A 194 13.57 -6.75 5.28
CA THR A 194 13.03 -7.47 6.43
C THR A 194 13.26 -6.76 7.75
N ASP A 195 14.02 -5.65 7.74
CA ASP A 195 14.41 -4.95 8.94
C ASP A 195 13.51 -3.73 9.17
N ARG A 196 12.59 -3.86 10.11
CA ARG A 196 11.86 -2.73 10.68
C ARG A 196 12.72 -2.06 11.75
N ASP A 197 13.81 -1.40 11.34
CA ASP A 197 14.61 -0.57 12.22
C ASP A 197 13.77 0.64 12.69
N THR A 198 12.98 0.40 13.74
CA THR A 198 12.06 1.39 14.31
C THR A 198 12.76 2.72 14.63
N PRO A 199 13.98 2.76 15.23
CA PRO A 199 14.71 4.01 15.43
C PRO A 199 14.98 4.78 14.14
N VAL A 200 15.37 4.11 13.06
CA VAL A 200 15.61 4.76 11.75
C VAL A 200 14.31 5.26 11.15
N MET A 201 13.23 4.48 11.23
CA MET A 201 11.90 4.90 10.76
C MET A 201 11.40 6.12 11.52
N GLN A 202 11.45 6.12 12.84
CA GLN A 202 11.05 7.25 13.68
C GLN A 202 11.90 8.51 13.37
N LYS A 203 13.20 8.34 13.14
CA LYS A 203 14.07 9.46 12.73
C LYS A 203 13.64 10.03 11.37
N ALA A 204 13.38 9.18 10.39
CA ALA A 204 12.89 9.62 9.08
C ALA A 204 11.55 10.35 9.20
N GLY A 205 10.62 9.80 9.97
CA GLY A 205 9.32 10.41 10.24
C GLY A 205 9.43 11.77 10.95
N ALA A 206 10.31 11.89 11.95
CA ALA A 206 10.53 13.15 12.65
C ALA A 206 11.09 14.23 11.71
N ILE A 207 12.03 13.88 10.81
CA ILE A 207 12.55 14.80 9.79
C ILE A 207 11.42 15.23 8.84
N ALA A 208 10.65 14.28 8.33
CA ALA A 208 9.56 14.54 7.39
C ALA A 208 8.48 15.44 8.03
N LEU A 209 8.04 15.14 9.25
CA LEU A 209 7.08 15.98 9.99
C LEU A 209 7.62 17.37 10.28
N ALA A 210 8.92 17.53 10.55
CA ALA A 210 9.53 18.84 10.73
C ALA A 210 9.50 19.68 9.44
N VAL A 211 9.71 19.05 8.27
CA VAL A 211 9.53 19.70 6.96
C VAL A 211 8.07 20.06 6.74
N LEU A 212 7.13 19.13 6.98
CA LEU A 212 5.68 19.36 6.81
C LEU A 212 5.20 20.55 7.68
N LYS A 213 5.71 20.69 8.89
CA LYS A 213 5.40 21.82 9.77
C LYS A 213 5.88 23.17 9.20
N ARG A 214 7.04 23.21 8.54
CA ARG A 214 7.56 24.43 7.90
C ARG A 214 6.86 24.74 6.57
N ASN A 215 6.58 23.70 5.81
CA ASN A 215 5.86 23.78 4.53
C ASN A 215 4.67 22.79 4.51
N PRO A 216 3.47 23.22 4.95
CA PRO A 216 2.28 22.38 4.97
C PRO A 216 1.75 21.93 3.60
N GLN A 217 2.37 22.39 2.51
CA GLN A 217 2.04 22.01 1.14
C GLN A 217 3.10 21.11 0.50
N HIS A 218 4.08 20.63 1.28
CA HIS A 218 5.17 19.80 0.76
C HIS A 218 4.74 18.34 0.61
N PRO A 219 4.58 17.82 -0.64
CA PRO A 219 4.05 16.46 -0.85
C PRO A 219 4.99 15.38 -0.33
N GLY A 220 6.31 15.49 -0.57
CA GLY A 220 7.29 14.52 -0.09
C GLY A 220 7.34 14.44 1.43
N ALA A 221 7.18 15.55 2.14
CA ALA A 221 7.18 15.56 3.60
C ALA A 221 5.99 14.78 4.17
N ALA A 222 4.77 15.02 3.66
CA ALA A 222 3.60 14.26 4.06
C ALA A 222 3.74 12.77 3.71
N HIS A 223 4.18 12.47 2.48
CA HIS A 223 4.35 11.12 1.96
C HIS A 223 5.37 10.30 2.76
N TYR A 224 6.56 10.86 3.00
CA TYR A 224 7.62 10.14 3.70
C TYR A 224 7.33 9.95 5.19
N ALA A 225 6.56 10.87 5.80
CA ALA A 225 6.03 10.66 7.15
C ALA A 225 5.07 9.47 7.20
N LEU A 226 4.20 9.30 6.21
CA LEU A 226 3.31 8.14 6.13
C LEU A 226 4.10 6.84 6.06
N HIS A 227 5.07 6.75 5.16
CA HIS A 227 5.92 5.55 5.06
C HIS A 227 6.80 5.29 6.29
N ALA A 228 7.17 6.35 7.03
CA ALA A 228 7.94 6.20 8.26
C ALA A 228 7.11 5.59 9.40
N PHE A 229 5.80 5.80 9.39
CA PHE A 229 4.86 5.31 10.41
C PHE A 229 3.89 4.26 9.85
N ASP A 230 4.22 3.66 8.71
CA ASP A 230 3.46 2.58 8.08
C ASP A 230 3.72 1.26 8.81
N ASP A 231 3.25 1.19 10.04
CA ASP A 231 3.22 -0.02 10.84
C ASP A 231 2.06 0.02 11.85
N GLY A 232 1.59 -1.15 12.29
CA GLY A 232 0.42 -1.26 13.17
C GLY A 232 0.61 -0.70 14.59
N GLU A 233 1.83 -0.32 14.99
CA GLU A 233 2.14 0.25 16.32
C GLU A 233 2.28 1.77 16.26
N HIS A 234 2.80 2.31 15.17
CA HIS A 234 3.15 3.73 15.03
C HIS A 234 2.19 4.49 14.08
N ALA A 235 1.23 3.82 13.44
CA ALA A 235 0.29 4.43 12.48
C ALA A 235 -0.33 5.75 13.00
N ALA A 236 -0.65 5.84 14.29
CA ALA A 236 -1.21 7.06 14.89
C ALA A 236 -0.28 8.28 14.79
N MET A 237 1.03 8.09 14.69
CA MET A 237 2.00 9.18 14.50
C MET A 237 1.94 9.78 13.09
N GLY A 238 1.45 9.02 12.10
CA GLY A 238 1.23 9.46 10.72
C GLY A 238 -0.11 10.17 10.49
N LEU A 239 -1.00 10.25 11.48
CA LEU A 239 -2.40 10.68 11.28
C LEU A 239 -2.54 12.11 10.74
N GLU A 240 -1.69 13.05 11.17
CA GLU A 240 -1.68 14.42 10.65
C GLU A 240 -1.32 14.45 9.16
N ALA A 241 -0.27 13.72 8.78
CA ALA A 241 0.13 13.59 7.38
C ALA A 241 -0.96 12.91 6.54
N ALA A 242 -1.60 11.84 7.05
CA ALA A 242 -2.70 11.13 6.39
C ALA A 242 -3.88 12.07 6.08
N ARG A 243 -4.28 12.90 7.03
CA ARG A 243 -5.38 13.87 6.86
C ARG A 243 -5.09 14.99 5.87
N THR A 244 -3.84 15.19 5.50
CA THR A 244 -3.41 16.33 4.67
C THR A 244 -2.93 15.93 3.28
N TYR A 245 -2.27 14.79 3.12
CA TYR A 245 -1.54 14.44 1.90
C TYR A 245 -2.42 14.41 0.64
N ALA A 246 -3.59 13.78 0.68
CA ALA A 246 -4.53 13.76 -0.45
C ALA A 246 -4.98 15.17 -0.91
N ARG A 247 -5.00 16.16 0.00
CA ARG A 247 -5.31 17.56 -0.33
C ARG A 247 -4.10 18.32 -0.85
N ILE A 248 -2.88 17.91 -0.45
CA ILE A 248 -1.63 18.51 -0.95
C ILE A 248 -1.40 18.12 -2.41
N ALA A 249 -1.56 16.84 -2.76
CA ALA A 249 -1.32 16.33 -4.11
C ALA A 249 -2.55 15.63 -4.71
N PRO A 250 -3.67 16.36 -4.93
CA PRO A 250 -4.94 15.74 -5.33
C PRO A 250 -4.93 15.10 -6.73
N ALA A 251 -3.92 15.38 -7.57
CA ALA A 251 -3.79 14.77 -8.90
C ALA A 251 -3.03 13.45 -8.89
N SER A 252 -2.38 13.07 -7.78
CA SER A 252 -1.69 11.79 -7.64
C SER A 252 -2.61 10.74 -7.02
N SER A 253 -2.77 9.58 -7.70
CA SER A 253 -3.55 8.49 -7.13
C SER A 253 -2.85 7.91 -5.90
N HIS A 254 -1.52 7.81 -5.95
CA HIS A 254 -0.72 7.36 -4.81
C HIS A 254 -0.89 8.27 -3.57
N ALA A 255 -0.89 9.60 -3.76
CA ALA A 255 -1.11 10.54 -2.65
C ALA A 255 -2.51 10.39 -2.02
N ARG A 256 -3.48 9.93 -2.79
CA ARG A 256 -4.84 9.66 -2.32
C ARG A 256 -4.98 8.31 -1.66
N HIS A 257 -4.17 7.31 -2.04
CA HIS A 257 -4.15 5.99 -1.43
C HIS A 257 -3.38 5.96 -0.09
N MET A 258 -2.22 6.60 -0.03
CA MET A 258 -1.32 6.52 1.13
C MET A 258 -1.96 6.83 2.50
N PRO A 259 -2.97 7.72 2.64
CA PRO A 259 -3.67 7.89 3.91
C PRO A 259 -4.32 6.60 4.43
N SER A 260 -4.76 5.68 3.56
CA SER A 260 -5.39 4.43 3.98
C SER A 260 -4.42 3.51 4.74
N HIS A 261 -3.10 3.60 4.49
CA HIS A 261 -2.06 2.91 5.28
C HIS A 261 -2.04 3.31 6.76
N VAL A 262 -2.56 4.49 7.09
CA VAL A 262 -2.74 4.94 8.47
C VAL A 262 -4.16 4.67 8.96
N PHE A 263 -5.16 4.95 8.13
CA PHE A 263 -6.56 4.80 8.54
C PHE A 263 -6.96 3.35 8.78
N LEU A 264 -6.52 2.41 7.95
CA LEU A 264 -6.85 0.99 8.06
C LEU A 264 -6.32 0.36 9.37
N PRO A 265 -5.03 0.47 9.74
CA PRO A 265 -4.52 -0.05 11.01
C PRO A 265 -5.17 0.59 12.25
N LEU A 266 -5.74 1.79 12.11
CA LEU A 266 -6.47 2.49 13.17
C LEU A 266 -7.98 2.14 13.18
N GLY A 267 -8.47 1.35 12.23
CA GLY A 267 -9.90 1.00 12.10
C GLY A 267 -10.78 2.17 11.68
N MET A 268 -10.22 3.18 11.02
CA MET A 268 -10.92 4.36 10.50
C MET A 268 -11.47 4.05 9.09
N TRP A 269 -12.45 3.13 9.03
CA TRP A 269 -12.91 2.53 7.77
C TRP A 269 -13.54 3.53 6.79
N ASP A 270 -14.22 4.59 7.28
CA ASP A 270 -14.83 5.60 6.41
C ASP A 270 -13.76 6.47 5.75
N ASP A 271 -12.73 6.87 6.51
CA ASP A 271 -11.61 7.64 5.99
C ASP A 271 -10.77 6.81 5.00
N ALA A 272 -10.54 5.53 5.31
CA ALA A 272 -9.81 4.60 4.44
C ALA A 272 -10.56 4.42 3.11
N ALA A 273 -11.85 4.08 3.16
CA ALA A 273 -12.66 3.89 1.95
C ALA A 273 -12.75 5.17 1.10
N ALA A 274 -12.92 6.34 1.71
CA ALA A 274 -12.92 7.61 0.98
C ALA A 274 -11.57 7.89 0.32
N SER A 275 -10.46 7.54 0.98
CA SER A 275 -9.11 7.62 0.45
C SER A 275 -8.97 6.79 -0.82
N ASP A 276 -9.32 5.51 -0.77
CA ASP A 276 -9.14 4.57 -1.87
C ASP A 276 -10.18 4.71 -2.98
N GLU A 277 -11.42 5.10 -2.68
CA GLU A 277 -12.40 5.53 -3.70
C GLU A 277 -11.81 6.66 -4.55
N SER A 278 -11.22 7.67 -3.89
CA SER A 278 -10.67 8.83 -4.58
C SER A 278 -9.38 8.50 -5.34
N SER A 279 -8.55 7.59 -4.80
CA SER A 279 -7.34 7.10 -5.46
C SER A 279 -7.66 6.39 -6.76
N PHE A 280 -8.53 5.39 -6.70
CA PHE A 280 -8.92 4.63 -7.88
C PHE A 280 -9.55 5.53 -8.95
N ALA A 281 -10.43 6.48 -8.56
CA ALA A 281 -11.05 7.42 -9.49
C ALA A 281 -10.00 8.26 -10.24
N VAL A 282 -9.00 8.82 -9.54
CA VAL A 282 -7.93 9.60 -10.17
C VAL A 282 -7.08 8.75 -11.10
N SER A 283 -6.79 7.50 -10.74
CA SER A 283 -6.05 6.58 -11.61
C SER A 283 -6.81 6.25 -12.89
N VAL A 284 -8.12 6.04 -12.82
CA VAL A 284 -8.99 5.83 -13.99
C VAL A 284 -9.04 7.07 -14.88
N ASP A 285 -9.13 8.26 -14.31
CA ASP A 285 -9.09 9.52 -15.08
C ASP A 285 -7.74 9.72 -15.78
N ARG A 286 -6.63 9.35 -15.13
CA ARG A 286 -5.30 9.33 -15.76
C ARG A 286 -5.25 8.38 -16.95
N VAL A 287 -5.73 7.15 -16.78
CA VAL A 287 -5.79 6.13 -17.84
C VAL A 287 -6.58 6.65 -19.05
N LYS A 288 -7.76 7.21 -18.82
CA LYS A 288 -8.62 7.80 -19.88
C LYS A 288 -7.93 8.97 -20.59
N ARG A 289 -7.37 9.92 -19.84
CA ARG A 289 -6.72 11.11 -20.38
C ARG A 289 -5.50 10.77 -21.25
N LEU A 290 -4.75 9.75 -20.89
CA LEU A 290 -3.53 9.32 -21.60
C LEU A 290 -3.80 8.22 -22.64
N GLY A 291 -5.04 7.75 -22.80
CA GLY A 291 -5.38 6.65 -23.72
C GLY A 291 -4.71 5.31 -23.36
N LEU A 292 -4.49 5.07 -22.07
CA LEU A 292 -3.84 3.86 -21.58
C LEU A 292 -4.84 2.71 -21.42
N SER A 293 -4.32 1.48 -21.29
CA SER A 293 -5.14 0.32 -20.90
C SER A 293 -5.63 0.46 -19.45
N MET A 294 -6.85 -0.01 -19.17
CA MET A 294 -7.39 -0.09 -17.82
C MET A 294 -6.51 -0.89 -16.86
N ALA A 295 -5.72 -1.84 -17.36
CA ALA A 295 -4.71 -2.55 -16.55
C ALA A 295 -3.68 -1.63 -15.88
N GLN A 296 -3.58 -0.38 -16.31
CA GLN A 296 -2.71 0.64 -15.72
C GLN A 296 -3.42 1.53 -14.68
N ALA A 297 -4.70 1.27 -14.38
CA ALA A 297 -5.37 1.87 -13.24
C ALA A 297 -4.84 1.27 -11.91
N ASP A 298 -5.06 1.95 -10.82
CA ASP A 298 -4.58 1.55 -9.49
C ASP A 298 -5.46 0.45 -8.88
N PHE A 299 -5.30 -0.78 -9.37
CA PHE A 299 -6.01 -1.94 -8.83
C PHE A 299 -5.56 -2.33 -7.42
N HIS A 300 -4.40 -1.83 -6.96
CA HIS A 300 -3.96 -2.02 -5.59
C HIS A 300 -4.91 -1.29 -4.63
N SER A 301 -5.13 0.00 -4.84
CA SER A 301 -6.11 0.76 -4.03
C SER A 301 -7.53 0.18 -4.14
N LEU A 302 -7.93 -0.34 -5.32
CA LEU A 302 -9.23 -0.99 -5.49
C LEU A 302 -9.36 -2.27 -4.65
N GLY A 303 -8.29 -3.05 -4.51
CA GLY A 303 -8.28 -4.24 -3.66
C GLY A 303 -8.38 -3.89 -2.17
N TRP A 304 -7.76 -2.78 -1.74
CA TRP A 304 -7.91 -2.26 -0.38
C TRP A 304 -9.33 -1.76 -0.14
N LEU A 305 -9.85 -0.97 -1.05
CA LEU A 305 -11.22 -0.46 -1.03
C LEU A 305 -12.26 -1.59 -0.91
N GLN A 306 -12.05 -2.69 -1.62
CA GLN A 306 -12.94 -3.85 -1.50
C GLN A 306 -12.99 -4.39 -0.06
N TYR A 307 -11.83 -4.51 0.60
CA TYR A 307 -11.75 -4.94 1.99
C TYR A 307 -12.39 -3.94 2.95
N GLU A 308 -12.18 -2.65 2.75
CA GLU A 308 -12.76 -1.56 3.54
C GLU A 308 -14.30 -1.58 3.44
N TYR A 309 -14.85 -1.76 2.24
CA TYR A 309 -16.29 -1.98 2.07
C TYR A 309 -16.80 -3.21 2.83
N LEU A 310 -16.03 -4.31 2.86
CA LEU A 310 -16.42 -5.49 3.62
C LEU A 310 -16.45 -5.19 5.12
N GLN A 311 -15.49 -4.41 5.64
CA GLN A 311 -15.49 -3.99 7.04
C GLN A 311 -16.65 -3.06 7.39
N GLN A 312 -17.14 -2.27 6.44
CA GLN A 312 -18.32 -1.41 6.59
C GLN A 312 -19.67 -2.15 6.34
N GLY A 313 -19.66 -3.44 6.00
CA GLY A 313 -20.87 -4.18 5.63
C GLY A 313 -21.45 -3.80 4.25
N ARG A 314 -20.70 -3.12 3.40
CA ARG A 314 -21.08 -2.65 2.05
C ARG A 314 -20.73 -3.71 0.99
N PHE A 315 -21.29 -4.91 1.11
CA PHE A 315 -20.95 -6.06 0.26
C PHE A 315 -21.32 -5.85 -1.21
N ALA A 316 -22.37 -5.09 -1.49
CA ALA A 316 -22.75 -4.74 -2.88
C ALA A 316 -21.63 -3.92 -3.54
N LYS A 317 -21.02 -2.96 -2.81
CA LYS A 317 -19.89 -2.16 -3.26
C LYS A 317 -18.62 -3.00 -3.42
N ALA A 318 -18.37 -3.91 -2.48
CA ALA A 318 -17.26 -4.85 -2.59
C ALA A 318 -17.34 -5.72 -3.85
N ARG A 319 -18.54 -6.17 -4.22
CA ARG A 319 -18.77 -6.91 -5.49
C ARG A 319 -18.61 -6.03 -6.73
N GLU A 320 -18.99 -4.75 -6.66
CA GLU A 320 -18.77 -3.78 -7.74
C GLU A 320 -17.28 -3.59 -8.02
N ALA A 321 -16.46 -3.47 -6.98
CA ALA A 321 -15.01 -3.42 -7.11
C ALA A 321 -14.44 -4.67 -7.78
N MET A 322 -14.90 -5.87 -7.40
CA MET A 322 -14.50 -7.12 -8.05
C MET A 322 -14.88 -7.16 -9.54
N ARG A 323 -16.11 -6.75 -9.89
CA ARG A 323 -16.53 -6.68 -11.30
C ARG A 323 -15.64 -5.75 -12.13
N THR A 324 -15.09 -4.71 -11.54
CA THR A 324 -14.13 -3.83 -12.22
C THR A 324 -12.86 -4.59 -12.61
N VAL A 325 -12.34 -5.44 -11.73
CA VAL A 325 -11.18 -6.31 -12.02
C VAL A 325 -11.54 -7.36 -13.08
N GLU A 326 -12.70 -8.00 -12.96
CA GLU A 326 -13.20 -9.00 -13.93
C GLU A 326 -13.31 -8.41 -15.34
N ASN A 327 -13.85 -7.20 -15.46
CA ASN A 327 -13.98 -6.49 -16.73
C ASN A 327 -12.62 -6.16 -17.35
N ALA A 328 -11.65 -5.74 -16.56
CA ALA A 328 -10.29 -5.49 -17.04
C ALA A 328 -9.63 -6.78 -17.55
N LEU A 329 -9.76 -7.88 -16.82
CA LEU A 329 -9.28 -9.20 -17.25
C LEU A 329 -9.95 -9.68 -18.54
N ALA A 330 -11.28 -9.52 -18.67
CA ALA A 330 -12.04 -9.91 -19.86
C ALA A 330 -11.67 -9.08 -21.11
N ALA A 331 -11.26 -7.84 -20.93
CA ALA A 331 -10.78 -6.98 -22.02
C ALA A 331 -9.38 -7.39 -22.54
N GLY A 332 -8.79 -8.45 -22.00
CA GLY A 332 -7.45 -8.90 -22.38
C GLY A 332 -6.33 -8.10 -21.69
N ASP A 333 -6.68 -7.32 -20.71
CA ASP A 333 -5.75 -6.54 -19.88
C ASP A 333 -4.93 -7.46 -18.93
N SER A 334 -4.44 -8.58 -19.47
CA SER A 334 -3.58 -9.52 -18.74
C SER A 334 -2.16 -8.97 -18.50
N VAL A 335 -1.94 -7.70 -18.79
CA VAL A 335 -0.63 -7.06 -18.66
C VAL A 335 -0.23 -7.08 -17.19
N ARG A 336 0.89 -7.73 -16.91
CA ARG A 336 1.62 -7.54 -15.66
C ARG A 336 1.75 -6.04 -15.44
N HIS A 337 1.21 -5.53 -14.33
CA HIS A 337 1.36 -4.13 -14.01
C HIS A 337 2.83 -3.74 -14.10
N GLN A 338 3.19 -2.99 -15.14
CA GLN A 338 4.51 -2.41 -15.29
C GLN A 338 4.58 -1.02 -14.66
N THR A 339 3.47 -0.54 -14.10
CA THR A 339 3.46 0.73 -13.39
C THR A 339 4.19 0.56 -12.04
N PRO A 340 5.14 1.44 -11.77
CA PRO A 340 5.91 1.44 -10.52
C PRO A 340 5.08 1.75 -9.27
N MET A 341 3.79 2.00 -9.40
CA MET A 341 2.90 2.44 -8.31
C MET A 341 2.34 1.31 -7.44
N HIS A 342 2.69 0.08 -7.73
CA HIS A 342 2.28 -1.00 -6.86
C HIS A 342 3.32 -1.15 -5.76
N HIS A 343 2.94 -0.69 -4.57
CA HIS A 343 3.47 -1.28 -3.37
C HIS A 343 3.40 -2.79 -3.56
N VAL A 344 4.57 -3.39 -3.77
CA VAL A 344 4.75 -4.74 -3.30
C VAL A 344 4.74 -4.57 -1.80
N GLU A 345 3.53 -4.40 -1.24
CA GLU A 345 3.41 -4.65 0.16
C GLU A 345 4.00 -6.03 0.36
N SER A 346 5.01 -6.10 1.17
CA SER A 346 5.24 -7.28 1.94
C SER A 346 4.01 -7.43 2.86
N GLU A 347 2.85 -7.73 2.30
CA GLU A 347 1.94 -8.59 3.02
C GLU A 347 2.82 -9.77 3.35
N ILE A 348 3.24 -9.84 4.62
CA ILE A 348 4.04 -10.96 5.11
C ILE A 348 3.41 -12.19 4.48
N GLY A 349 4.13 -12.86 3.55
CA GLY A 349 3.67 -14.08 2.93
C GLY A 349 3.29 -14.05 1.46
N ARG A 350 3.27 -12.91 0.78
CA ARG A 350 3.18 -12.89 -0.68
C ARG A 350 4.56 -12.53 -1.22
N GLY A 351 5.20 -13.49 -1.85
CA GLY A 351 6.51 -13.27 -2.48
C GLY A 351 6.49 -12.02 -3.36
N TYR A 352 7.55 -11.25 -3.34
CA TYR A 352 7.76 -10.02 -4.11
C TYR A 352 7.64 -10.29 -5.62
N GLY A 353 6.43 -10.36 -6.11
CA GLY A 353 6.10 -10.43 -7.52
C GLY A 353 5.02 -9.41 -7.84
N PRO A 354 4.96 -8.91 -9.08
CA PRO A 354 3.83 -8.09 -9.48
C PRO A 354 2.56 -8.92 -9.22
N ILE A 355 1.69 -8.40 -8.34
CA ILE A 355 0.37 -9.00 -8.10
C ILE A 355 -0.34 -9.00 -9.46
N SER A 356 -0.64 -10.17 -9.99
CA SER A 356 -1.43 -10.25 -11.21
C SER A 356 -2.86 -9.86 -10.88
N LEU A 357 -3.56 -9.21 -11.82
CA LEU A 357 -4.99 -8.92 -11.65
C LEU A 357 -5.79 -10.19 -11.31
N LYS A 358 -5.40 -11.34 -11.86
CA LYS A 358 -5.99 -12.64 -11.53
C LYS A 358 -5.77 -13.00 -10.06
N GLY A 359 -4.56 -12.77 -9.52
CA GLY A 359 -4.25 -13.03 -8.12
C GLY A 359 -4.99 -12.08 -7.18
N GLU A 360 -5.09 -10.79 -7.53
CA GLU A 360 -5.87 -9.82 -6.75
C GLU A 360 -7.35 -10.20 -6.72
N LEU A 361 -7.94 -10.54 -7.87
CA LEU A 361 -9.35 -11.00 -7.95
C LEU A 361 -9.58 -12.25 -7.08
N ALA A 362 -8.66 -13.20 -7.09
CA ALA A 362 -8.75 -14.40 -6.25
C ALA A 362 -8.77 -14.06 -4.75
N SER A 363 -7.90 -13.15 -4.31
CA SER A 363 -7.87 -12.69 -2.91
C SER A 363 -9.13 -11.90 -2.54
N MET A 364 -9.61 -11.02 -3.42
CA MET A 364 -10.87 -10.29 -3.23
C MET A 364 -12.07 -11.25 -3.10
N HIS A 365 -12.10 -12.32 -3.92
CA HIS A 365 -13.14 -13.35 -3.85
C HIS A 365 -13.08 -14.12 -2.53
N ALA A 366 -11.90 -14.56 -2.11
CA ALA A 366 -11.72 -15.24 -0.82
C ALA A 366 -12.22 -14.36 0.35
N ARG A 367 -11.81 -13.08 0.38
CA ARG A 367 -12.25 -12.12 1.41
C ARG A 367 -13.77 -11.91 1.39
N LEU A 368 -14.37 -11.75 0.21
CA LEU A 368 -15.82 -11.58 0.08
C LEU A 368 -16.59 -12.75 0.69
N VAL A 369 -16.15 -13.98 0.46
CA VAL A 369 -16.78 -15.20 1.00
C VAL A 369 -16.59 -15.29 2.51
N LEU A 370 -15.37 -15.06 3.00
CA LEU A 370 -15.02 -15.19 4.42
C LEU A 370 -15.70 -14.11 5.28
N GLU A 371 -15.66 -12.85 4.84
CA GLU A 371 -16.28 -11.73 5.57
C GLU A 371 -17.82 -11.73 5.44
N GLY A 372 -18.35 -12.21 4.30
CA GLY A 372 -19.78 -12.22 4.03
C GLY A 372 -20.52 -13.45 4.56
N GLY A 373 -19.80 -14.52 4.93
CA GLY A 373 -20.40 -15.80 5.33
C GLY A 373 -21.21 -16.49 4.20
N ARG A 374 -20.94 -16.14 2.94
CA ARG A 374 -21.67 -16.64 1.78
C ARG A 374 -21.07 -17.95 1.26
N TRP A 375 -21.07 -18.97 2.12
CA TRP A 375 -20.44 -20.28 1.84
C TRP A 375 -20.99 -20.95 0.58
N ASP A 376 -22.25 -20.70 0.24
CA ASP A 376 -22.91 -21.21 -0.98
C ASP A 376 -22.20 -20.80 -2.27
N GLU A 377 -21.49 -19.70 -2.30
CA GLU A 377 -20.73 -19.22 -3.47
C GLU A 377 -19.56 -20.14 -3.82
N MET A 378 -19.15 -20.97 -2.87
CA MET A 378 -18.11 -21.99 -3.08
C MET A 378 -18.68 -23.37 -3.51
N LYS A 379 -20.03 -23.55 -3.58
CA LYS A 379 -20.62 -24.80 -4.03
C LYS A 379 -20.21 -25.13 -5.48
N GLY A 380 -19.94 -26.41 -5.73
CA GLY A 380 -19.56 -26.90 -7.07
C GLY A 380 -18.11 -26.62 -7.47
N ARG A 381 -17.35 -25.86 -6.69
CA ARG A 381 -15.92 -25.64 -6.94
C ARG A 381 -15.12 -26.73 -6.24
N SER A 382 -14.09 -27.28 -6.87
CA SER A 382 -13.31 -28.41 -6.32
C SER A 382 -11.87 -28.05 -5.98
N SER A 383 -11.30 -27.04 -6.62
CA SER A 383 -9.92 -26.61 -6.40
C SER A 383 -9.71 -25.17 -6.89
N PHE A 384 -8.61 -24.58 -6.45
CA PHE A 384 -8.10 -23.30 -6.91
C PHE A 384 -6.58 -23.34 -6.99
N ASP A 385 -5.99 -22.48 -7.83
CA ASP A 385 -4.54 -22.28 -7.91
C ASP A 385 -4.03 -21.30 -6.84
N ASN A 386 -4.93 -20.54 -6.21
CA ASN A 386 -4.62 -19.51 -5.23
C ASN A 386 -4.87 -20.01 -3.79
N ILE A 387 -3.92 -19.80 -2.89
CA ILE A 387 -3.98 -20.29 -1.51
C ILE A 387 -5.11 -19.64 -0.69
N ASP A 388 -5.45 -18.37 -0.97
CA ASP A 388 -6.53 -17.66 -0.26
C ASP A 388 -7.89 -18.26 -0.62
N GLU A 389 -8.10 -18.60 -1.91
CA GLU A 389 -9.32 -19.26 -2.36
C GLU A 389 -9.40 -20.71 -1.85
N LEU A 390 -8.28 -21.45 -1.81
CA LEU A 390 -8.24 -22.77 -1.17
C LEU A 390 -8.63 -22.69 0.30
N PHE A 391 -8.12 -21.71 1.01
CA PHE A 391 -8.46 -21.47 2.42
C PHE A 391 -9.96 -21.18 2.59
N ALA A 392 -10.49 -20.26 1.80
CA ALA A 392 -11.93 -19.92 1.83
C ALA A 392 -12.81 -21.13 1.44
N LEU A 393 -12.40 -21.92 0.43
CA LEU A 393 -13.11 -23.12 0.00
C LEU A 393 -13.15 -24.20 1.11
N CYS A 394 -12.02 -24.41 1.80
CA CYS A 394 -11.96 -25.37 2.91
C CYS A 394 -12.92 -24.94 4.04
N ILE A 395 -12.86 -23.68 4.48
CA ILE A 395 -13.79 -23.16 5.50
C ILE A 395 -15.25 -23.30 5.04
N ALA A 396 -15.56 -22.94 3.79
CA ALA A 396 -16.90 -23.08 3.25
C ALA A 396 -17.38 -24.54 3.25
N SER A 397 -16.51 -25.49 2.89
CA SER A 397 -16.83 -26.93 2.92
C SER A 397 -17.14 -27.41 4.34
N VAL A 398 -16.35 -26.98 5.33
CA VAL A 398 -16.63 -27.26 6.77
C VAL A 398 -17.99 -26.66 7.17
N LYS A 399 -18.27 -25.41 6.81
CA LYS A 399 -19.52 -24.71 7.18
C LYS A 399 -20.76 -25.31 6.49
N LEU A 400 -20.59 -25.92 5.33
CA LEU A 400 -21.65 -26.63 4.58
C LEU A 400 -21.78 -28.11 4.97
N GLY A 401 -20.93 -28.62 5.85
CA GLY A 401 -20.95 -30.03 6.30
C GLY A 401 -20.38 -31.02 5.27
N ASP A 402 -19.63 -30.54 4.28
CA ASP A 402 -18.98 -31.38 3.26
C ASP A 402 -17.55 -31.72 3.71
N GLU A 403 -17.47 -32.70 4.60
CA GLU A 403 -16.20 -33.12 5.24
C GLU A 403 -15.19 -33.67 4.23
N ALA A 404 -15.65 -34.53 3.31
CA ALA A 404 -14.75 -35.11 2.31
C ALA A 404 -14.09 -34.07 1.43
N ARG A 405 -14.84 -33.05 1.07
CA ARG A 405 -14.32 -31.92 0.30
C ARG A 405 -13.39 -31.04 1.13
N ALA A 406 -13.70 -30.77 2.41
CA ALA A 406 -12.83 -30.02 3.30
C ALA A 406 -11.46 -30.67 3.40
N GLU A 407 -11.38 -32.00 3.53
CA GLU A 407 -10.14 -32.77 3.55
C GLU A 407 -9.36 -32.67 2.24
N ALA A 408 -10.03 -32.90 1.12
CA ALA A 408 -9.39 -32.85 -0.20
C ALA A 408 -8.78 -31.45 -0.49
N VAL A 409 -9.47 -30.38 -0.09
CA VAL A 409 -8.97 -29.00 -0.24
C VAL A 409 -7.86 -28.69 0.75
N PHE A 410 -7.96 -29.21 1.96
CA PHE A 410 -6.89 -29.10 2.96
C PHE A 410 -5.58 -29.72 2.46
N ASP A 411 -5.63 -30.90 1.84
CA ASP A 411 -4.47 -31.56 1.25
C ASP A 411 -3.84 -30.73 0.13
N GLN A 412 -4.67 -30.07 -0.73
CA GLN A 412 -4.17 -29.14 -1.74
C GLN A 412 -3.45 -27.94 -1.12
N LEU A 413 -3.99 -27.37 -0.04
CA LEU A 413 -3.34 -26.28 0.68
C LEU A 413 -2.01 -26.73 1.32
N GLN A 414 -1.94 -27.95 1.85
CA GLN A 414 -0.68 -28.52 2.38
C GLN A 414 0.38 -28.65 1.28
N GLN A 415 0.00 -29.07 0.08
CA GLN A 415 0.91 -29.14 -1.06
C GLN A 415 1.40 -27.73 -1.45
N ALA A 416 0.52 -26.74 -1.53
CA ALA A 416 0.87 -25.34 -1.80
C ALA A 416 1.82 -24.78 -0.72
N ARG A 417 1.61 -25.10 0.56
CA ARG A 417 2.49 -24.74 1.67
C ARG A 417 3.91 -25.29 1.50
N VAL A 418 4.04 -26.55 1.12
CA VAL A 418 5.35 -27.19 0.91
C VAL A 418 6.08 -26.54 -0.27
N ALA A 419 5.34 -26.19 -1.32
CA ALA A 419 5.85 -25.55 -2.53
C ALA A 419 6.15 -24.05 -2.37
N ALA A 420 5.75 -23.41 -1.26
CA ALA A 420 5.97 -22.00 -1.02
C ALA A 420 7.46 -21.63 -1.09
N PRO A 421 7.82 -20.53 -1.81
CA PRO A 421 9.23 -20.27 -2.16
C PRO A 421 10.08 -19.76 -1.00
N ASP A 422 9.48 -19.15 0.00
CA ASP A 422 10.20 -18.47 1.08
C ASP A 422 9.71 -18.87 2.49
N PRO A 423 10.51 -18.60 3.55
CA PRO A 423 10.17 -18.97 4.92
C PRO A 423 8.91 -18.29 5.47
N ASP A 424 8.66 -17.03 5.11
CA ASP A 424 7.52 -16.26 5.61
C ASP A 424 6.22 -16.77 5.00
N ASN A 425 6.20 -17.05 3.70
CA ASN A 425 5.09 -17.73 3.03
C ASN A 425 4.80 -19.09 3.65
N LYS A 426 5.84 -19.88 3.97
CA LYS A 426 5.69 -21.16 4.67
C LYS A 426 5.10 -21.01 6.07
N ARG A 427 5.53 -19.99 6.81
CA ARG A 427 5.03 -19.69 8.15
C ARG A 427 3.56 -19.33 8.13
N LEU A 428 3.13 -18.47 7.21
CA LEU A 428 1.74 -18.06 7.06
C LEU A 428 0.84 -19.21 6.61
N ALA A 429 1.28 -19.94 5.59
CA ALA A 429 0.57 -21.15 5.15
C ALA A 429 0.47 -22.20 6.27
N SER A 430 1.45 -22.26 7.19
CA SER A 430 1.38 -23.12 8.37
C SER A 430 0.33 -22.67 9.38
N ILE A 431 0.16 -21.36 9.58
CA ILE A 431 -0.91 -20.80 10.41
C ILE A 431 -2.27 -21.15 9.80
N MET A 432 -2.47 -20.87 8.50
CA MET A 432 -3.70 -21.21 7.77
C MET A 432 -4.00 -22.72 7.85
N SER A 433 -2.99 -23.56 7.72
CA SER A 433 -3.14 -25.01 7.88
C SER A 433 -3.62 -25.40 9.29
N GLY A 434 -3.10 -24.75 10.32
CA GLY A 434 -3.53 -24.97 11.70
C GLY A 434 -4.98 -24.55 11.93
N GLU A 435 -5.41 -23.43 11.34
CA GLU A 435 -6.81 -22.98 11.39
C GLU A 435 -7.74 -24.01 10.75
N LEU A 436 -7.42 -24.46 9.54
CA LEU A 436 -8.25 -25.42 8.80
C LEU A 436 -8.30 -26.79 9.50
N ALA A 437 -7.15 -27.29 9.96
CA ALA A 437 -7.09 -28.56 10.72
C ALA A 437 -7.96 -28.49 11.97
N GLY A 438 -7.86 -27.39 12.73
CA GLY A 438 -8.68 -27.21 13.92
C GLY A 438 -10.18 -27.10 13.63
N LEU A 439 -10.57 -26.44 12.53
CA LEU A 439 -11.98 -26.36 12.12
C LEU A 439 -12.52 -27.72 11.65
N ILE A 440 -11.75 -28.52 10.93
CA ILE A 440 -12.11 -29.90 10.52
C ILE A 440 -12.25 -30.78 11.76
N GLN A 441 -11.30 -30.73 12.71
CA GLN A 441 -11.39 -31.46 13.98
C GLN A 441 -12.64 -31.08 14.78
N LEU A 442 -12.97 -29.78 14.83
CA LEU A 442 -14.18 -29.29 15.51
C LEU A 442 -15.46 -29.83 14.85
N ALA A 443 -15.52 -29.85 13.52
CA ALA A 443 -16.65 -30.42 12.77
C ALA A 443 -16.84 -31.91 13.05
N ARG A 444 -15.77 -32.66 13.31
CA ARG A 444 -15.77 -34.08 13.72
C ARG A 444 -16.10 -34.33 15.19
N GLY A 445 -16.34 -33.26 15.94
CA GLY A 445 -16.59 -33.36 17.38
C GLY A 445 -15.33 -33.59 18.26
N GLN A 446 -14.15 -33.51 17.68
CA GLN A 446 -12.85 -33.64 18.36
C GLN A 446 -12.48 -32.33 19.05
N LYS A 447 -13.29 -31.93 20.04
CA LYS A 447 -13.21 -30.59 20.65
C LYS A 447 -11.87 -30.29 21.30
N THR A 448 -11.30 -31.24 22.03
CA THR A 448 -10.02 -31.04 22.74
C THR A 448 -8.87 -30.82 21.79
N GLU A 449 -8.75 -31.64 20.77
CA GLU A 449 -7.73 -31.57 19.73
C GLU A 449 -7.89 -30.28 18.91
N ALA A 450 -9.13 -29.95 18.54
CA ALA A 450 -9.43 -28.72 17.83
C ALA A 450 -8.97 -27.47 18.60
N MET A 451 -9.27 -27.40 19.91
CA MET A 451 -8.85 -26.28 20.75
C MET A 451 -7.33 -26.20 20.88
N GLN A 452 -6.63 -27.31 20.99
CA GLN A 452 -5.16 -27.32 21.01
C GLN A 452 -4.55 -26.83 19.70
N THR A 453 -5.08 -27.31 18.59
CA THR A 453 -4.62 -26.93 17.23
C THR A 453 -4.86 -25.45 16.96
N LEU A 454 -6.06 -24.94 17.23
CA LEU A 454 -6.42 -23.53 17.05
C LEU A 454 -5.64 -22.59 17.97
N THR A 455 -5.40 -23.00 19.22
CA THR A 455 -4.53 -22.26 20.15
C THR A 455 -3.10 -22.14 19.58
N GLY A 456 -2.59 -23.20 18.96
CA GLY A 456 -1.29 -23.20 18.30
C GLY A 456 -1.22 -22.19 17.14
N ALA A 457 -2.23 -22.18 16.27
CA ALA A 457 -2.33 -21.27 15.15
C ALA A 457 -2.44 -19.80 15.63
N ALA A 458 -3.34 -19.53 16.59
CA ALA A 458 -3.52 -18.20 17.18
C ALA A 458 -2.25 -17.67 17.86
N ARG A 459 -1.52 -18.55 18.59
CA ARG A 459 -0.23 -18.19 19.18
C ARG A 459 0.82 -17.86 18.11
N ALA A 460 0.89 -18.66 17.04
CA ALA A 460 1.83 -18.42 15.94
C ALA A 460 1.55 -17.08 15.24
N GLU A 461 0.28 -16.75 14.99
CA GLU A 461 -0.12 -15.43 14.44
C GLU A 461 0.24 -14.29 15.41
N SER A 462 0.02 -14.46 16.71
CA SER A 462 0.31 -13.41 17.71
C SER A 462 1.80 -13.05 17.81
N GLN A 463 2.68 -13.90 17.30
CA GLN A 463 4.12 -13.64 17.20
C GLN A 463 4.51 -12.85 15.93
N LEU A 464 3.58 -12.67 14.99
CA LEU A 464 3.78 -11.83 13.83
C LEU A 464 3.62 -10.35 14.22
N PRO A 465 4.28 -9.42 13.51
CA PRO A 465 3.95 -7.99 13.61
C PRO A 465 2.46 -7.74 13.40
N ARG A 466 1.94 -6.62 13.92
CA ARG A 466 0.58 -6.20 13.60
C ARG A 466 0.46 -5.95 12.09
N PRO A 467 -0.68 -6.30 11.46
CA PRO A 467 -0.89 -6.01 10.05
C PRO A 467 -0.80 -4.51 9.79
N ILE A 468 -0.13 -4.13 8.71
CA ILE A 468 -0.06 -2.76 8.19
C ILE A 468 -1.08 -2.54 7.08
N ALA A 469 -1.60 -3.64 6.54
CA ALA A 469 -2.53 -3.72 5.45
C ALA A 469 -3.70 -4.63 5.81
N ARG A 470 -4.44 -5.06 4.80
CA ARG A 470 -5.46 -6.12 4.95
C ARG A 470 -4.87 -7.32 5.72
N PRO A 471 -5.55 -7.86 6.73
CA PRO A 471 -4.99 -8.94 7.55
C PRO A 471 -4.59 -10.15 6.68
N TYR A 472 -3.48 -10.77 7.07
CA TYR A 472 -3.04 -12.02 6.51
C TYR A 472 -2.48 -12.91 7.65
N PRO A 473 -2.98 -14.14 7.83
CA PRO A 473 -3.98 -14.86 7.01
C PRO A 473 -5.24 -14.05 6.68
N VAL A 474 -5.88 -14.39 5.54
CA VAL A 474 -7.08 -13.66 5.06
C VAL A 474 -8.25 -13.65 6.06
N LYS A 475 -8.27 -14.59 7.01
CA LYS A 475 -9.04 -14.56 8.24
C LYS A 475 -8.08 -14.77 9.40
N PRO A 476 -8.02 -13.87 10.40
CA PRO A 476 -7.06 -13.99 11.50
C PRO A 476 -7.28 -15.24 12.34
N ALA A 477 -6.20 -15.98 12.65
CA ALA A 477 -6.27 -17.22 13.42
C ALA A 477 -6.78 -16.99 14.86
N VAL A 478 -6.46 -15.84 15.46
CA VAL A 478 -7.01 -15.45 16.77
C VAL A 478 -8.53 -15.29 16.70
N GLU A 479 -9.08 -14.75 15.59
CA GLU A 479 -10.52 -14.63 15.38
C GLU A 479 -11.17 -15.99 15.17
N VAL A 480 -10.57 -16.88 14.35
CA VAL A 480 -11.05 -18.25 14.14
C VAL A 480 -11.10 -19.03 15.45
N TYR A 481 -10.07 -18.90 16.28
CA TYR A 481 -10.03 -19.52 17.59
C TYR A 481 -11.12 -18.98 18.52
N ALA A 482 -11.34 -17.67 18.53
CA ALA A 482 -12.41 -17.03 19.32
C ALA A 482 -13.81 -17.52 18.90
N GLU A 483 -14.07 -17.65 17.60
CA GLU A 483 -15.31 -18.22 17.07
C GLU A 483 -15.52 -19.67 17.51
N ALA A 484 -14.46 -20.49 17.43
CA ALA A 484 -14.51 -21.89 17.85
C ALA A 484 -14.77 -22.05 19.36
N LEU A 485 -14.18 -21.20 20.19
CA LEU A 485 -14.44 -21.15 21.63
C LEU A 485 -15.91 -20.80 21.92
N LEU A 486 -16.46 -19.82 21.24
CA LEU A 486 -17.87 -19.42 21.40
C LEU A 486 -18.80 -20.56 21.01
N LEU A 487 -18.57 -21.21 19.87
CA LEU A 487 -19.34 -22.37 19.40
C LEU A 487 -19.25 -23.57 20.37
N SER A 488 -18.13 -23.70 21.08
CA SER A 488 -17.91 -24.78 22.06
C SER A 488 -18.46 -24.45 23.46
N GLY A 489 -19.10 -23.27 23.64
CA GLY A 489 -19.69 -22.84 24.93
C GLY A 489 -18.69 -22.16 25.87
N ASN A 490 -17.45 -21.92 25.47
CA ASN A 490 -16.44 -21.24 26.28
C ASN A 490 -16.46 -19.72 26.03
N ALA A 491 -17.59 -19.10 26.33
CA ALA A 491 -17.85 -17.70 26.02
C ALA A 491 -16.88 -16.72 26.71
N GLY A 492 -16.46 -17.01 27.94
CA GLY A 492 -15.53 -16.15 28.69
C GLY A 492 -14.14 -16.08 28.05
N GLU A 493 -13.62 -17.22 27.53
CA GLU A 493 -12.37 -17.23 26.79
C GLU A 493 -12.54 -16.61 25.40
N ALA A 494 -13.66 -16.86 24.74
CA ALA A 494 -13.97 -16.22 23.45
C ALA A 494 -13.91 -14.69 23.54
N VAL A 495 -14.42 -14.09 24.62
CA VAL A 495 -14.32 -12.63 24.87
C VAL A 495 -12.86 -12.18 24.87
N ARG A 496 -11.98 -12.90 25.60
CA ARG A 496 -10.56 -12.53 25.65
C ARG A 496 -9.88 -12.60 24.28
N GLN A 497 -10.21 -13.64 23.51
CA GLN A 497 -9.60 -13.84 22.19
C GLN A 497 -10.12 -12.82 21.15
N PHE A 498 -11.42 -12.45 21.17
CA PHE A 498 -11.92 -11.36 20.33
C PHE A 498 -11.30 -10.01 20.71
N GLN A 499 -11.10 -9.73 22.00
CA GLN A 499 -10.37 -8.53 22.44
C GLN A 499 -8.91 -8.54 21.94
N ALA A 500 -8.23 -9.69 21.98
CA ALA A 500 -6.89 -9.84 21.44
C ALA A 500 -6.85 -9.62 19.90
N SER A 501 -7.85 -10.14 19.18
CA SER A 501 -8.01 -9.87 17.74
C SER A 501 -8.18 -8.38 17.45
N LEU A 502 -9.07 -7.70 18.19
CA LEU A 502 -9.31 -6.25 18.04
C LEU A 502 -8.11 -5.39 18.44
N ALA A 503 -7.23 -5.86 19.33
CA ALA A 503 -5.98 -5.18 19.65
C ALA A 503 -4.99 -5.23 18.49
N ARG A 504 -5.04 -6.28 17.64
CA ARG A 504 -4.20 -6.42 16.44
C ARG A 504 -4.80 -5.72 15.22
N THR A 505 -6.12 -5.84 15.05
CA THR A 505 -6.91 -5.29 13.93
C THR A 505 -8.08 -4.48 14.48
N PRO A 506 -7.86 -3.20 14.84
CA PRO A 506 -8.88 -2.37 15.48
C PRO A 506 -10.16 -2.27 14.65
N ARG A 507 -11.29 -2.35 15.33
CA ARG A 507 -12.63 -2.23 14.73
C ARG A 507 -12.90 -3.20 13.57
N ARG A 508 -12.25 -4.37 13.55
CA ARG A 508 -12.56 -5.42 12.58
C ARG A 508 -13.98 -5.94 12.81
N ALA A 509 -14.81 -5.93 11.74
CA ALA A 509 -16.26 -6.18 11.85
C ALA A 509 -16.60 -7.54 12.45
N ALA A 510 -15.99 -8.62 11.95
CA ALA A 510 -16.25 -9.98 12.45
C ALA A 510 -15.86 -10.14 13.93
N SER A 511 -14.73 -9.54 14.34
CA SER A 511 -14.30 -9.56 15.73
C SER A 511 -15.18 -8.71 16.65
N LEU A 512 -15.69 -7.55 16.19
CA LEU A 512 -16.62 -6.73 16.98
C LEU A 512 -17.94 -7.43 17.25
N ILE A 513 -18.57 -7.97 16.22
CA ILE A 513 -19.85 -8.68 16.41
C ILE A 513 -19.63 -10.01 17.15
N GLY A 514 -18.47 -10.66 16.94
CA GLY A 514 -18.05 -11.83 17.69
C GLY A 514 -17.89 -11.54 19.19
N LEU A 515 -17.22 -10.42 19.53
CA LEU A 515 -17.09 -9.94 20.90
C LEU A 515 -18.44 -9.65 21.54
N ALA A 516 -19.33 -8.97 20.83
CA ALA A 516 -20.68 -8.65 21.34
C ALA A 516 -21.46 -9.93 21.69
N ARG A 517 -21.47 -10.93 20.79
CA ARG A 517 -22.11 -12.23 20.99
C ARG A 517 -21.48 -13.03 22.14
N ALA A 518 -20.15 -13.07 22.19
CA ALA A 518 -19.41 -13.80 23.22
C ALA A 518 -19.63 -13.18 24.61
N ALA A 519 -19.58 -11.84 24.71
CA ALA A 519 -19.82 -11.13 25.95
C ALA A 519 -21.28 -11.28 26.44
N GLN A 520 -22.25 -11.28 25.52
CA GLN A 520 -23.64 -11.58 25.85
C GLN A 520 -23.78 -13.01 26.43
N ALA A 521 -23.20 -13.99 25.78
CA ALA A 521 -23.22 -15.39 26.24
C ALA A 521 -22.49 -15.60 27.58
N ALA A 522 -21.45 -14.80 27.85
CA ALA A 522 -20.71 -14.80 29.12
C ALA A 522 -21.36 -13.96 30.23
N GLY A 523 -22.51 -13.33 29.99
CA GLY A 523 -23.17 -12.44 30.96
C GLY A 523 -22.50 -11.08 31.18
N GLN A 524 -21.54 -10.70 30.33
CA GLN A 524 -20.77 -9.45 30.40
C GLN A 524 -21.51 -8.31 29.63
N ARG A 525 -22.67 -7.87 30.17
CA ARG A 525 -23.60 -6.96 29.49
C ARG A 525 -22.94 -5.66 28.99
N GLU A 526 -22.10 -5.02 29.80
CA GLU A 526 -21.46 -3.75 29.43
C GLU A 526 -20.54 -3.91 28.21
N VAL A 527 -19.73 -4.98 28.18
CA VAL A 527 -18.85 -5.29 27.05
C VAL A 527 -19.67 -5.60 25.80
N ALA A 528 -20.75 -6.39 25.95
CA ALA A 528 -21.63 -6.75 24.83
C ALA A 528 -22.28 -5.51 24.21
N VAL A 529 -22.87 -4.65 25.02
CA VAL A 529 -23.56 -3.42 24.57
C VAL A 529 -22.56 -2.45 23.91
N LYS A 530 -21.36 -2.29 24.50
CA LYS A 530 -20.32 -1.42 23.94
C LYS A 530 -19.89 -1.90 22.55
N ALA A 531 -19.53 -3.19 22.42
CA ALA A 531 -19.10 -3.76 21.15
C ALA A 531 -20.21 -3.72 20.08
N ALA A 532 -21.46 -4.00 20.47
CA ALA A 532 -22.61 -3.94 19.56
C ALA A 532 -22.87 -2.51 19.05
N ARG A 533 -22.77 -1.49 19.91
CA ARG A 533 -22.94 -0.08 19.51
C ARG A 533 -21.84 0.38 18.57
N GLU A 534 -20.59 0.03 18.86
CA GLU A 534 -19.47 0.33 17.98
C GLU A 534 -19.61 -0.34 16.61
N PHE A 535 -20.08 -1.60 16.57
CA PHE A 535 -20.39 -2.30 15.33
C PHE A 535 -21.49 -1.60 14.54
N ILE A 536 -22.60 -1.20 15.19
CA ILE A 536 -23.71 -0.50 14.54
C ILE A 536 -23.26 0.86 13.97
N GLU A 537 -22.44 1.60 14.72
CA GLU A 537 -21.87 2.86 14.25
C GLU A 537 -21.02 2.65 13.00
N MET A 538 -20.13 1.66 13.02
CA MET A 538 -19.27 1.34 11.89
C MET A 538 -20.07 0.86 10.67
N TRP A 539 -21.18 0.17 10.87
CA TRP A 539 -22.06 -0.36 9.83
C TRP A 539 -23.25 0.58 9.49
N HIS A 540 -23.08 1.90 9.69
CA HIS A 540 -24.14 2.88 9.41
C HIS A 540 -24.59 2.90 7.94
N ALA A 541 -23.68 2.58 7.00
CA ALA A 541 -23.91 2.51 5.57
C ALA A 541 -23.97 1.06 5.01
N ALA A 542 -24.12 0.06 5.89
CA ALA A 542 -24.16 -1.35 5.49
C ALA A 542 -25.37 -1.66 4.59
N ASP A 543 -25.23 -2.70 3.78
CA ASP A 543 -26.35 -3.24 2.97
C ASP A 543 -27.54 -3.59 3.87
N ALA A 544 -28.75 -3.41 3.36
CA ALA A 544 -29.97 -3.78 4.06
C ALA A 544 -30.01 -5.28 4.40
N ASP A 545 -30.76 -5.65 5.43
CA ASP A 545 -31.08 -7.03 5.82
C ASP A 545 -29.93 -7.92 6.29
N ARG A 546 -28.80 -7.33 6.71
CA ARG A 546 -27.69 -8.08 7.31
C ARG A 546 -28.07 -8.64 8.69
N ALA A 547 -27.84 -9.96 8.86
CA ALA A 547 -28.15 -10.66 10.12
C ALA A 547 -27.31 -10.10 11.28
N GLU A 548 -26.04 -9.80 11.04
CA GLU A 548 -25.10 -9.26 12.02
C GLU A 548 -25.61 -7.92 12.59
N LEU A 549 -26.18 -7.07 11.75
CA LEU A 549 -26.73 -5.78 12.18
C LEU A 549 -28.01 -5.96 13.01
N LYS A 550 -28.84 -6.95 12.66
CA LYS A 550 -30.02 -7.30 13.47
C LYS A 550 -29.61 -7.81 14.85
N ASP A 551 -28.64 -8.71 14.94
CA ASP A 551 -28.08 -9.21 16.19
C ASP A 551 -27.50 -8.08 17.05
N ALA A 552 -26.65 -7.24 16.45
CA ALA A 552 -26.04 -6.11 17.16
C ALA A 552 -27.11 -5.17 17.75
N ARG A 553 -28.19 -4.88 17.01
CA ARG A 553 -29.30 -4.05 17.50
C ARG A 553 -30.08 -4.69 18.67
N VAL A 554 -30.14 -6.03 18.69
CA VAL A 554 -30.76 -6.76 19.82
C VAL A 554 -29.85 -6.67 21.06
N ILE A 555 -28.55 -6.88 20.89
CA ILE A 555 -27.56 -6.84 21.98
C ILE A 555 -27.41 -5.43 22.57
N ALA A 556 -27.49 -4.39 21.74
CA ALA A 556 -27.33 -2.99 22.14
C ALA A 556 -28.49 -2.40 22.97
N ARG A 557 -29.61 -3.10 23.06
CA ARG A 557 -30.79 -2.77 23.89
C ARG A 557 -30.58 -3.20 25.35
#